data_f0ab6ec0ef251c7ab25dac1011ccdb08
#
_entry.id   f0ab6ec0ef251c7ab25dac1011ccdb08
#
_cell.length_a   1.000
_cell.length_b   1.000
_cell.length_c   1.000
_cell.angle_alpha   90.00
_cell.angle_beta   90.00
_cell.angle_gamma   90.00
#
_symmetry.space_group_name_H-M   'P 1'
#
loop_
_entity.id
_entity.type
_entity.pdbx_description
1 polymer ?
#
loop_
_entity_poly.entity_id
_entity_poly.type
_entity_poly.pdbx_seq_one_letter_code
_entity_poly.pdbx_strand_id
1 'polypeptide(L)' 'MKEKEKAKKQILLRLSPTLWEELAIWAEEDFRSINSQIEYLLARCVRDRKR' A
#
# COMPACT_ATOMS: atom_id res chain seq x y z
N MET A 1 -3.69 13.13 13.54
CA MET A 1 -3.54 12.07 12.63
C MET A 1 -4.34 10.84 12.91
N LYS A 2 -4.61 10.52 14.11
CA LYS A 2 -5.32 9.31 14.43
C LYS A 2 -6.68 9.27 13.83
N GLU A 3 -7.37 10.38 13.82
CA GLU A 3 -8.69 10.39 13.25
C GLU A 3 -8.67 10.06 11.79
N LYS A 4 -7.64 10.52 11.11
CA LYS A 4 -7.55 10.23 9.70
C LYS A 4 -7.40 8.77 9.45
N GLU A 5 -6.68 8.10 10.32
CA GLU A 5 -6.51 6.69 10.14
C GLU A 5 -7.76 5.92 10.42
N LYS A 6 -8.58 6.43 11.34
CA LYS A 6 -9.83 5.77 11.61
C LYS A 6 -10.76 5.85 10.44
N ALA A 7 -10.76 6.96 9.73
CA ALA A 7 -11.64 7.15 8.59
C ALA A 7 -10.85 7.03 7.32
N LYS A 8 -10.48 5.82 6.98
CA LYS A 8 -9.72 5.59 5.76
C LYS A 8 -10.55 5.90 4.55
N LYS A 9 -9.94 6.54 3.62
CA LYS A 9 -10.59 6.86 2.37
C LYS A 9 -10.38 5.75 1.37
N GLN A 10 -11.35 5.57 0.52
CA GLN A 10 -11.27 4.53 -0.49
C GLN A 10 -10.85 5.13 -1.80
N ILE A 11 -9.92 4.48 -2.45
CA ILE A 11 -9.41 4.93 -3.73
C ILE A 11 -9.45 3.77 -4.69
N LEU A 12 -9.89 4.05 -5.90
CA LEU A 12 -9.83 3.06 -6.95
C LEU A 12 -8.46 3.18 -7.61
N LEU A 13 -7.63 2.20 -7.37
CA LEU A 13 -6.26 2.21 -7.86
C LEU A 13 -6.09 1.21 -8.97
N ARG A 14 -5.65 1.68 -10.12
CA ARG A 14 -5.41 0.82 -11.26
C ARG A 14 -3.94 0.58 -11.41
N LEU A 15 -3.57 -0.68 -11.51
CA LEU A 15 -2.19 -1.07 -11.66
C LEU A 15 -2.04 -1.88 -12.93
N SER A 16 -0.86 -1.80 -13.55
CA SER A 16 -0.57 -2.68 -14.65
C SER A 16 -0.52 -4.11 -14.13
N PRO A 17 -0.83 -5.08 -14.99
CA PRO A 17 -0.80 -6.47 -14.54
C PRO A 17 0.57 -6.89 -14.01
N THR A 18 1.63 -6.41 -14.61
CA THR A 18 2.97 -6.77 -14.17
C THR A 18 3.23 -6.25 -12.76
N LEU A 19 2.89 -4.99 -12.53
CA LEU A 19 3.09 -4.40 -11.22
C LEU A 19 2.23 -5.09 -10.18
N TRP A 20 1.00 -5.41 -10.55
CA TRP A 20 0.10 -6.10 -9.64
C TRP A 20 0.68 -7.45 -9.21
N GLU A 21 1.24 -8.18 -10.15
CA GLU A 21 1.82 -9.48 -9.87
C GLU A 21 3.00 -9.36 -8.92
N GLU A 22 3.86 -8.39 -9.16
CA GLU A 22 5.00 -8.19 -8.29
C GLU A 22 4.57 -7.89 -6.86
N LEU A 23 3.58 -7.02 -6.73
CA LEU A 23 3.09 -6.67 -5.41
C LEU A 23 2.43 -7.84 -4.72
N ALA A 24 1.73 -8.67 -5.48
CA ALA A 24 1.09 -9.85 -4.91
C ALA A 24 2.15 -10.80 -4.35
N ILE A 25 3.25 -10.97 -5.06
CA ILE A 25 4.32 -11.82 -4.59
C ILE A 25 4.93 -11.26 -3.31
N TRP A 26 5.18 -9.96 -3.30
CA TRP A 26 5.74 -9.32 -2.11
C TRP A 26 4.80 -9.46 -0.92
N ALA A 27 3.52 -9.28 -1.17
CA ALA A 27 2.54 -9.40 -0.10
C ALA A 27 2.56 -10.80 0.50
N GLU A 28 2.68 -11.79 -0.36
CA GLU A 28 2.75 -13.16 0.10
C GLU A 28 3.99 -13.39 0.95
N GLU A 29 5.12 -12.87 0.50
CA GLU A 29 6.37 -13.04 1.23
C GLU A 29 6.33 -12.36 2.59
N ASP A 30 5.60 -11.26 2.67
CA ASP A 30 5.48 -10.51 3.92
C ASP A 30 4.28 -10.93 4.74
N PHE A 31 3.54 -11.94 4.28
CA PHE A 31 2.35 -12.41 4.98
C PHE A 31 1.33 -11.30 5.14
N ARG A 32 1.11 -10.55 4.08
CA ARG A 32 0.15 -9.46 4.07
C ARG A 32 -0.81 -9.65 2.93
N SER A 33 -1.96 -8.98 3.03
CA SER A 33 -2.83 -8.86 1.87
C SER A 33 -2.22 -7.85 0.91
N ILE A 34 -2.65 -7.91 -0.36
CA ILE A 34 -2.10 -6.99 -1.33
C ILE A 34 -2.48 -5.55 -0.99
N ASN A 35 -3.68 -5.35 -0.43
CA ASN A 35 -4.07 -4.01 0.01
C ASN A 35 -3.16 -3.49 1.11
N SER A 36 -2.87 -4.33 2.09
CA SER A 36 -1.98 -3.93 3.17
C SER A 36 -0.58 -3.64 2.65
N GLN A 37 -0.12 -4.43 1.70
CA GLN A 37 1.21 -4.23 1.14
C GLN A 37 1.29 -2.89 0.43
N ILE A 38 0.28 -2.57 -0.34
CA ILE A 38 0.27 -1.30 -1.06
C ILE A 38 0.25 -0.14 -0.07
N GLU A 39 -0.57 -0.24 0.94
CA GLU A 39 -0.65 0.83 1.93
C GLU A 39 0.69 1.00 2.64
N TYR A 40 1.33 -0.09 2.98
CA TYR A 40 2.62 -0.04 3.65
C TYR A 40 3.67 0.67 2.79
N LEU A 41 3.71 0.31 1.51
CA LEU A 41 4.70 0.90 0.62
C LEU A 41 4.44 2.38 0.41
N LEU A 42 3.19 2.75 0.27
CA LEU A 42 2.86 4.16 0.10
C LEU A 42 3.19 4.96 1.35
N ALA A 43 2.93 4.39 2.51
CA ALA A 43 3.26 5.06 3.76
C ALA A 43 4.75 5.30 3.87
N ARG A 44 5.54 4.32 3.44
CA ARG A 44 6.99 4.47 3.45
C ARG A 44 7.44 5.58 2.52
N CYS A 45 6.85 5.61 1.34
CA CYS A 45 7.22 6.64 0.36
C CYS A 45 6.89 8.03 0.88
N VAL A 46 5.75 8.17 1.51
CA VAL A 46 5.36 9.46 2.07
C VAL A 46 6.33 9.88 3.18
N ARG A 47 6.66 8.93 4.03
CA ARG A 47 7.58 9.21 5.13
C ARG A 47 8.94 9.65 4.62
N ASP A 48 9.44 8.95 3.60
CA ASP A 48 10.74 9.27 3.04
C ASP A 48 10.72 10.64 2.39
N ARG A 49 9.60 10.99 1.80
CA ARG A 49 9.51 12.26 1.11
C ARG A 49 9.51 13.44 2.04
N LYS A 50 9.06 13.23 3.26
CA LYS A 50 8.99 14.32 4.22
C LYS A 50 10.28 14.60 4.93
N ARG A 51 11.29 13.80 4.71
CA ARG A 51 12.57 14.00 5.40
C ARG A 51 13.39 15.14 4.89
#